data_0bb9eb5d47fbf217bba92ba59e125e97
#
_entry.id   0bb9eb5d47fbf217bba92ba59e125e97
#
_cell.length_a   1.000
_cell.length_b   1.000
_cell.length_c   1.000
_cell.angle_alpha   90.00
_cell.angle_beta   90.00
_cell.angle_gamma   90.00
#
_symmetry.space_group_name_H-M   'P 1'
#
loop_
_entity.id
_entity.type
_entity.pdbx_description
1 polymer ?
#
loop_
_entity_poly.entity_id
_entity_poly.type
_entity_poly.pdbx_seq_one_letter_code
_entity_poly.pdbx_strand_id
1 'polypeptide(L)'
;MRKIGFAFLFFIPMLTFSQDQLLEGAKKKIQSNDFAGAKADLTKIIDSNPKNKQALNLRGEARKGLGDFYGAIGDLTFAIEIDSTFAEAWNNRGEAKMSLDDDDNAILDFDKAIKFNPKLTEAYSNRGLAKYDQEDLQGAYFDFSKALELGPVDADKYFNRGVIKAELGEFISAIDDYTKAIELDKNDANLYNYRGVAHYSAANFDKAIADYDMAIKMDEKDPLKYENRALAKTAKQDFKGALEDYNKAIELNPEEAETYNLRGVVKFNLEDHDGAIADYTKAINLDSTNPTYFDNRALSKTEKSDFTGAIEDYSSSIELYPNDSETYYQRGLVKVSMNNKYDACLDFKTAEELGSLEAKTMIKKHCK
;
A
#
# COMPACT_ATOMS: atom_id res chain seq x y z
N MET A 1 48.66 7.74 -69.65
CA MET A 1 48.51 8.20 -68.28
C MET A 1 46.99 8.22 -67.94
N ARG A 2 46.51 7.17 -67.32
CA ARG A 2 45.12 7.07 -66.89
C ARG A 2 44.97 7.66 -65.50
N LYS A 3 44.15 8.73 -65.36
CA LYS A 3 43.75 9.28 -64.06
C LYS A 3 42.68 8.38 -63.43
N ILE A 4 42.96 7.73 -62.30
CA ILE A 4 42.04 7.06 -61.46
C ILE A 4 41.38 8.13 -60.56
N GLY A 5 40.12 8.41 -60.81
CA GLY A 5 39.37 9.36 -59.97
C GLY A 5 38.96 8.70 -58.66
N PHE A 6 39.27 9.36 -57.55
CA PHE A 6 38.81 9.05 -56.20
C PHE A 6 37.28 9.31 -56.10
N ALA A 7 36.50 8.26 -55.94
CA ALA A 7 35.11 8.31 -55.55
C ALA A 7 34.94 7.61 -54.21
N PHE A 8 35.42 8.24 -53.15
CA PHE A 8 35.11 7.85 -51.77
C PHE A 8 34.99 9.13 -50.97
N LEU A 9 33.73 9.51 -50.60
CA LEU A 9 33.45 10.41 -49.47
C LEU A 9 32.08 11.11 -49.56
N PHE A 10 30.98 10.40 -49.75
CA PHE A 10 29.65 11.06 -49.60
C PHE A 10 28.51 10.17 -49.05
N PHE A 11 28.81 9.05 -48.39
CA PHE A 11 27.78 8.14 -47.94
C PHE A 11 27.51 8.17 -46.40
N ILE A 12 28.35 8.84 -45.60
CA ILE A 12 28.23 8.83 -44.13
C ILE A 12 27.16 9.81 -43.59
N PRO A 13 26.98 11.04 -44.12
CA PRO A 13 26.02 11.98 -43.51
C PRO A 13 24.54 11.63 -43.77
N MET A 14 24.16 10.95 -44.83
CA MET A 14 22.77 10.59 -45.12
C MET A 14 22.25 9.45 -44.23
N LEU A 15 23.11 8.49 -43.88
CA LEU A 15 22.75 7.37 -43.02
C LEU A 15 22.58 7.80 -41.55
N THR A 16 23.41 8.69 -41.07
CA THR A 16 23.31 9.25 -39.72
C THR A 16 22.05 10.11 -39.54
N PHE A 17 21.74 10.97 -40.50
CA PHE A 17 20.54 11.82 -40.47
C PHE A 17 19.23 10.98 -40.47
N SER A 18 19.22 9.85 -41.17
CA SER A 18 18.06 8.92 -41.17
C SER A 18 17.94 8.13 -39.87
N GLN A 19 19.06 7.76 -39.24
CA GLN A 19 19.06 7.06 -37.94
C GLN A 19 18.62 7.95 -36.80
N ASP A 20 19.06 9.21 -36.76
CA ASP A 20 18.62 10.19 -35.74
C ASP A 20 17.11 10.47 -35.84
N GLN A 21 16.57 10.59 -37.06
CA GLN A 21 15.11 10.76 -37.26
C GLN A 21 14.33 9.53 -36.78
N LEU A 22 14.80 8.32 -37.03
CA LEU A 22 14.18 7.09 -36.54
C LEU A 22 14.25 6.98 -35.01
N LEU A 23 15.37 7.39 -34.42
CA LEU A 23 15.57 7.40 -32.97
C LEU A 23 14.58 8.37 -32.30
N GLU A 24 14.46 9.59 -32.79
CA GLU A 24 13.50 10.58 -32.30
C GLU A 24 12.04 10.12 -32.56
N GLY A 25 11.76 9.47 -33.67
CA GLY A 25 10.46 8.85 -33.93
C GLY A 25 10.10 7.77 -32.92
N ALA A 26 11.09 6.92 -32.59
CA ALA A 26 10.91 5.86 -31.60
C ALA A 26 10.67 6.43 -30.18
N LYS A 27 11.37 7.48 -29.79
CA LYS A 27 11.11 8.19 -28.51
C LYS A 27 9.67 8.71 -28.42
N LYS A 28 9.18 9.35 -29.47
CA LYS A 28 7.77 9.82 -29.53
C LYS A 28 6.77 8.68 -29.43
N LYS A 29 7.07 7.53 -30.03
CA LYS A 29 6.24 6.32 -29.92
C LYS A 29 6.22 5.78 -28.49
N ILE A 30 7.35 5.75 -27.80
CA ILE A 30 7.43 5.37 -26.38
C ILE A 30 6.56 6.32 -25.54
N GLN A 31 6.69 7.64 -25.73
CA GLN A 31 5.90 8.65 -25.03
C GLN A 31 4.37 8.53 -25.28
N SER A 32 3.98 7.99 -26.44
CA SER A 32 2.57 7.71 -26.76
C SER A 32 2.13 6.27 -26.47
N ASN A 33 2.94 5.50 -25.75
CA ASN A 33 2.73 4.08 -25.41
C ASN A 33 2.64 3.13 -26.64
N ASP A 34 3.10 3.56 -27.83
CA ASP A 34 3.30 2.68 -28.99
C ASP A 34 4.62 1.92 -28.87
N PHE A 35 4.72 1.07 -27.85
CA PHE A 35 5.94 0.30 -27.56
C PHE A 35 6.29 -0.70 -28.69
N ALA A 36 5.27 -1.27 -29.34
CA ALA A 36 5.48 -2.21 -30.44
C ALA A 36 6.09 -1.52 -31.67
N GLY A 37 5.55 -0.35 -32.05
CA GLY A 37 6.09 0.47 -33.12
C GLY A 37 7.49 1.00 -32.81
N ALA A 38 7.75 1.42 -31.56
CA ALA A 38 9.07 1.84 -31.12
C ALA A 38 10.10 0.71 -31.22
N LYS A 39 9.79 -0.48 -30.69
CA LYS A 39 10.64 -1.69 -30.76
C LYS A 39 10.98 -2.04 -32.22
N ALA A 40 10.01 -1.97 -33.13
CA ALA A 40 10.25 -2.28 -34.55
C ALA A 40 11.22 -1.30 -35.21
N ASP A 41 11.08 0.00 -34.97
CA ASP A 41 11.97 1.01 -35.53
C ASP A 41 13.37 0.95 -34.92
N LEU A 42 13.47 0.75 -33.61
CA LEU A 42 14.75 0.60 -32.91
C LEU A 42 15.50 -0.67 -33.34
N THR A 43 14.79 -1.74 -33.68
CA THR A 43 15.41 -2.95 -34.23
C THR A 43 16.08 -2.67 -35.57
N LYS A 44 15.47 -1.89 -36.48
CA LYS A 44 16.11 -1.48 -37.76
C LYS A 44 17.41 -0.69 -37.53
N ILE A 45 17.39 0.18 -36.50
CA ILE A 45 18.64 0.94 -36.17
C ILE A 45 19.71 -0.02 -35.67
N ILE A 46 19.38 -0.95 -34.77
CA ILE A 46 20.30 -1.91 -34.16
C ILE A 46 20.85 -2.89 -35.24
N ASP A 47 20.00 -3.33 -36.16
CA ASP A 47 20.42 -4.20 -37.28
C ASP A 47 21.49 -3.52 -38.17
N SER A 48 21.36 -2.21 -38.37
CA SER A 48 22.32 -1.42 -39.15
C SER A 48 23.54 -0.96 -38.33
N ASN A 49 23.39 -0.76 -37.02
CA ASN A 49 24.41 -0.36 -36.07
C ASN A 49 24.23 -1.06 -34.72
N PRO A 50 24.74 -2.31 -34.58
CA PRO A 50 24.55 -3.12 -33.37
C PRO A 50 25.11 -2.50 -32.09
N LYS A 51 26.04 -1.54 -32.20
CA LYS A 51 26.63 -0.85 -31.04
C LYS A 51 26.01 0.51 -30.73
N ASN A 52 24.82 0.79 -31.24
CA ASN A 52 24.09 1.99 -30.89
C ASN A 52 23.48 1.84 -29.48
N LYS A 53 24.21 2.28 -28.44
CA LYS A 53 23.82 2.17 -27.05
C LYS A 53 22.46 2.87 -26.76
N GLN A 54 22.17 3.98 -27.46
CA GLN A 54 20.92 4.73 -27.29
C GLN A 54 19.74 3.95 -27.85
N ALA A 55 19.89 3.34 -29.03
CA ALA A 55 18.83 2.50 -29.60
C ALA A 55 18.57 1.25 -28.76
N LEU A 56 19.63 0.63 -28.22
CA LEU A 56 19.52 -0.49 -27.30
C LEU A 56 18.78 -0.09 -26.00
N ASN A 57 19.12 1.04 -25.39
CA ASN A 57 18.47 1.55 -24.20
C ASN A 57 16.98 1.81 -24.44
N LEU A 58 16.62 2.51 -25.52
CA LEU A 58 15.23 2.78 -25.88
C LEU A 58 14.45 1.51 -26.24
N ARG A 59 15.12 0.51 -26.88
CA ARG A 59 14.47 -0.78 -27.15
C ARG A 59 14.24 -1.57 -25.85
N GLY A 60 15.13 -1.48 -24.89
CA GLY A 60 14.94 -1.98 -23.54
C GLY A 60 13.73 -1.34 -22.88
N GLU A 61 13.59 -0.02 -22.95
CA GLU A 61 12.43 0.71 -22.44
C GLU A 61 11.12 0.28 -23.14
N ALA A 62 11.12 0.18 -24.48
CA ALA A 62 9.97 -0.31 -25.23
C ALA A 62 9.61 -1.76 -24.88
N ARG A 63 10.61 -2.62 -24.65
CA ARG A 63 10.39 -4.01 -24.19
C ARG A 63 9.78 -4.08 -22.79
N LYS A 64 10.22 -3.22 -21.84
CA LYS A 64 9.57 -3.10 -20.53
C LYS A 64 8.07 -2.78 -20.68
N GLY A 65 7.74 -1.78 -21.50
CA GLY A 65 6.35 -1.42 -21.78
C GLY A 65 5.51 -2.52 -22.43
N LEU A 66 6.15 -3.53 -23.06
CA LEU A 66 5.52 -4.73 -23.61
C LEU A 66 5.53 -5.93 -22.64
N GLY A 67 6.07 -5.79 -21.43
CA GLY A 67 6.23 -6.88 -20.48
C GLY A 67 7.39 -7.85 -20.80
N ASP A 68 8.22 -7.56 -21.80
CA ASP A 68 9.40 -8.36 -22.18
C ASP A 68 10.62 -7.95 -21.33
N PHE A 69 10.52 -8.19 -20.01
CA PHE A 69 11.56 -7.75 -19.05
C PHE A 69 12.92 -8.43 -19.29
N TYR A 70 12.94 -9.73 -19.59
CA TYR A 70 14.19 -10.44 -19.91
C TYR A 70 14.86 -9.92 -21.18
N GLY A 71 14.07 -9.64 -22.21
CA GLY A 71 14.57 -9.02 -23.43
C GLY A 71 15.08 -7.60 -23.19
N ALA A 72 14.43 -6.83 -22.32
CA ALA A 72 14.88 -5.51 -21.89
C ALA A 72 16.23 -5.59 -21.18
N ILE A 73 16.37 -6.48 -20.18
CA ILE A 73 17.63 -6.69 -19.44
C ILE A 73 18.77 -7.06 -20.41
N GLY A 74 18.50 -7.88 -21.43
CA GLY A 74 19.48 -8.24 -22.46
C GLY A 74 19.99 -7.02 -23.24
N ASP A 75 19.08 -6.20 -23.79
CA ASP A 75 19.43 -4.99 -24.53
C ASP A 75 20.18 -3.97 -23.67
N LEU A 76 19.71 -3.76 -22.43
CA LEU A 76 20.29 -2.82 -21.48
C LEU A 76 21.68 -3.27 -21.00
N THR A 77 21.86 -4.57 -20.79
CA THR A 77 23.19 -5.12 -20.48
C THR A 77 24.16 -4.87 -21.62
N PHE A 78 23.74 -5.09 -22.86
CA PHE A 78 24.58 -4.80 -24.00
C PHE A 78 24.90 -3.30 -24.17
N ALA A 79 23.91 -2.42 -23.88
CA ALA A 79 24.15 -0.97 -23.85
C ALA A 79 25.21 -0.59 -22.79
N ILE A 80 25.19 -1.20 -21.62
CA ILE A 80 26.15 -1.02 -20.53
C ILE A 80 27.54 -1.58 -20.89
N GLU A 81 27.60 -2.71 -21.59
CA GLU A 81 28.88 -3.26 -22.09
C GLU A 81 29.54 -2.31 -23.09
N ILE A 82 28.75 -1.62 -23.92
CA ILE A 82 29.26 -0.62 -24.88
C ILE A 82 29.73 0.63 -24.14
N ASP A 83 28.98 1.08 -23.15
CA ASP A 83 29.30 2.25 -22.31
C ASP A 83 28.91 2.01 -20.87
N SER A 84 29.88 1.60 -20.06
CA SER A 84 29.62 1.31 -18.63
C SER A 84 29.28 2.53 -17.78
N THR A 85 29.37 3.75 -18.34
CA THR A 85 28.97 5.00 -17.66
C THR A 85 27.60 5.51 -18.07
N PHE A 86 26.86 4.76 -18.89
CA PHE A 86 25.56 5.13 -19.40
C PHE A 86 24.49 4.96 -18.29
N ALA A 87 24.29 6.00 -17.49
CA ALA A 87 23.46 5.98 -16.27
C ALA A 87 22.00 5.57 -16.55
N GLU A 88 21.41 6.04 -17.65
CA GLU A 88 20.03 5.72 -18.02
C GLU A 88 19.84 4.23 -18.31
N ALA A 89 20.85 3.56 -18.91
CA ALA A 89 20.77 2.12 -19.15
C ALA A 89 20.84 1.31 -17.84
N TRP A 90 21.64 1.75 -16.88
CA TRP A 90 21.67 1.16 -15.54
C TRP A 90 20.31 1.33 -14.84
N ASN A 91 19.72 2.55 -14.85
CA ASN A 91 18.41 2.81 -14.29
C ASN A 91 17.32 1.93 -14.92
N ASN A 92 17.25 1.92 -16.26
CA ASN A 92 16.25 1.15 -16.98
C ASN A 92 16.39 -0.36 -16.75
N ARG A 93 17.62 -0.88 -16.54
CA ARG A 93 17.85 -2.28 -16.22
C ARG A 93 17.39 -2.60 -14.77
N GLY A 94 17.65 -1.71 -13.84
CA GLY A 94 17.12 -1.80 -12.48
C GLY A 94 15.60 -1.87 -12.47
N GLU A 95 14.91 -0.99 -13.20
CA GLU A 95 13.45 -1.04 -13.32
C GLU A 95 12.94 -2.36 -13.90
N ALA A 96 13.64 -2.90 -14.93
CA ALA A 96 13.26 -4.19 -15.49
C ALA A 96 13.46 -5.35 -14.49
N LYS A 97 14.46 -5.26 -13.60
CA LYS A 97 14.67 -6.24 -12.53
C LYS A 97 13.62 -6.13 -11.43
N MET A 98 13.27 -4.90 -10.99
CA MET A 98 12.17 -4.67 -10.05
C MET A 98 10.85 -5.30 -10.55
N SER A 99 10.57 -5.19 -11.86
CA SER A 99 9.39 -5.83 -12.46
C SER A 99 9.43 -7.36 -12.44
N LEU A 100 10.53 -7.95 -12.03
CA LEU A 100 10.75 -9.40 -11.82
C LEU A 100 10.97 -9.72 -10.33
N ASP A 101 10.65 -8.81 -9.43
CA ASP A 101 10.84 -8.90 -7.97
C ASP A 101 12.33 -9.13 -7.57
N ASP A 102 13.28 -8.67 -8.41
CA ASP A 102 14.72 -8.78 -8.16
C ASP A 102 15.28 -7.44 -7.62
N ASP A 103 14.77 -7.01 -6.47
CA ASP A 103 15.06 -5.71 -5.88
C ASP A 103 16.50 -5.54 -5.45
N ASP A 104 17.16 -6.60 -4.96
CA ASP A 104 18.58 -6.58 -4.58
C ASP A 104 19.46 -6.16 -5.76
N ASN A 105 19.28 -6.80 -6.91
CA ASN A 105 20.06 -6.48 -8.11
C ASN A 105 19.59 -5.18 -8.78
N ALA A 106 18.34 -4.77 -8.59
CA ALA A 106 17.84 -3.47 -9.05
C ALA A 106 18.52 -2.33 -8.28
N ILE A 107 18.62 -2.42 -6.95
CA ILE A 107 19.31 -1.43 -6.10
C ILE A 107 20.78 -1.27 -6.54
N LEU A 108 21.48 -2.37 -6.83
CA LEU A 108 22.86 -2.31 -7.35
C LEU A 108 22.96 -1.57 -8.69
N ASP A 109 21.97 -1.73 -9.57
CA ASP A 109 21.92 -1.04 -10.85
C ASP A 109 21.59 0.46 -10.64
N PHE A 110 20.67 0.82 -9.76
CA PHE A 110 20.39 2.21 -9.40
C PHE A 110 21.58 2.90 -8.74
N ASP A 111 22.34 2.19 -7.90
CA ASP A 111 23.61 2.69 -7.32
C ASP A 111 24.62 3.07 -8.41
N LYS A 112 24.72 2.25 -9.47
CA LYS A 112 25.57 2.55 -10.63
C LYS A 112 25.04 3.75 -11.42
N ALA A 113 23.71 3.81 -11.65
CA ALA A 113 23.08 4.94 -12.32
C ALA A 113 23.37 6.26 -11.57
N ILE A 114 23.16 6.29 -10.26
CA ILE A 114 23.44 7.45 -9.40
C ILE A 114 24.94 7.80 -9.37
N LYS A 115 25.81 6.79 -9.32
CA LYS A 115 27.25 7.01 -9.36
C LYS A 115 27.68 7.72 -10.64
N PHE A 116 27.14 7.34 -11.80
CA PHE A 116 27.52 7.91 -13.08
C PHE A 116 26.77 9.20 -13.42
N ASN A 117 25.53 9.34 -12.95
CA ASN A 117 24.76 10.57 -13.05
C ASN A 117 24.07 10.90 -11.70
N PRO A 118 24.76 11.63 -10.79
CA PRO A 118 24.21 11.99 -9.49
C PRO A 118 22.99 12.94 -9.54
N LYS A 119 22.58 13.38 -10.74
CA LYS A 119 21.39 14.22 -10.96
C LYS A 119 20.23 13.44 -11.60
N LEU A 120 20.37 12.14 -11.82
CA LEU A 120 19.30 11.31 -12.37
C LEU A 120 18.24 11.04 -11.29
N THR A 121 17.24 11.88 -11.24
CA THR A 121 16.18 11.85 -10.19
C THR A 121 15.38 10.56 -10.20
N GLU A 122 15.15 9.99 -11.38
CA GLU A 122 14.44 8.72 -11.57
C GLU A 122 15.16 7.58 -10.85
N ALA A 123 16.50 7.57 -10.90
CA ALA A 123 17.28 6.52 -10.23
C ALA A 123 17.16 6.57 -8.69
N TYR A 124 17.06 7.77 -8.11
CA TYR A 124 16.76 7.89 -6.68
C TYR A 124 15.34 7.44 -6.37
N SER A 125 14.33 7.87 -7.16
CA SER A 125 12.95 7.46 -6.94
C SER A 125 12.78 5.94 -7.03
N ASN A 126 13.36 5.32 -8.06
CA ASN A 126 13.28 3.89 -8.28
C ASN A 126 14.02 3.10 -7.18
N ARG A 127 15.21 3.58 -6.75
CA ARG A 127 15.91 2.97 -5.62
C ARG A 127 15.14 3.13 -4.31
N GLY A 128 14.46 4.26 -4.14
CA GLY A 128 13.58 4.51 -3.02
C GLY A 128 12.41 3.53 -2.97
N LEU A 129 11.79 3.22 -4.11
CA LEU A 129 10.74 2.19 -4.19
C LEU A 129 11.30 0.80 -3.85
N ALA A 130 12.41 0.40 -4.48
CA ALA A 130 13.02 -0.90 -4.20
C ALA A 130 13.42 -1.08 -2.72
N LYS A 131 13.89 -0.01 -2.05
CA LYS A 131 14.19 -0.03 -0.62
C LYS A 131 12.94 -0.10 0.23
N TYR A 132 11.87 0.58 -0.18
CA TYR A 132 10.57 0.50 0.49
C TYR A 132 10.04 -0.93 0.47
N ASP A 133 10.11 -1.61 -0.68
CA ASP A 133 9.68 -3.01 -0.80
C ASP A 133 10.54 -3.96 0.06
N GLN A 134 11.78 -3.57 0.38
CA GLN A 134 12.67 -4.27 1.34
C GLN A 134 12.51 -3.79 2.80
N GLU A 135 11.50 -2.97 3.11
CA GLU A 135 11.27 -2.39 4.45
C GLU A 135 12.40 -1.45 4.93
N ASP A 136 13.35 -1.03 4.07
CA ASP A 136 14.34 0.01 4.39
C ASP A 136 13.69 1.40 4.26
N LEU A 137 12.81 1.72 5.21
CA LEU A 137 12.05 2.98 5.23
C LEU A 137 12.97 4.20 5.30
N GLN A 138 14.08 4.12 6.03
CA GLN A 138 15.01 5.24 6.16
C GLN A 138 15.78 5.50 4.86
N GLY A 139 16.23 4.43 4.19
CA GLY A 139 16.88 4.51 2.90
C GLY A 139 15.93 5.04 1.82
N ALA A 140 14.68 4.58 1.82
CA ALA A 140 13.63 5.06 0.92
C ALA A 140 13.32 6.56 1.14
N TYR A 141 13.16 6.98 2.40
CA TYR A 141 12.96 8.40 2.76
C TYR A 141 14.09 9.29 2.24
N PHE A 142 15.35 8.87 2.42
CA PHE A 142 16.53 9.60 1.92
C PHE A 142 16.47 9.74 0.39
N ASP A 143 16.15 8.66 -0.32
CA ASP A 143 16.16 8.63 -1.77
C ASP A 143 15.03 9.51 -2.36
N PHE A 144 13.79 9.43 -1.85
CA PHE A 144 12.71 10.33 -2.28
C PHE A 144 12.99 11.80 -1.93
N SER A 145 13.60 12.07 -0.76
CA SER A 145 14.01 13.43 -0.40
C SER A 145 15.05 13.97 -1.36
N LYS A 146 16.00 13.11 -1.80
CA LYS A 146 17.01 13.50 -2.78
C LYS A 146 16.43 13.70 -4.18
N ALA A 147 15.49 12.85 -4.59
CA ALA A 147 14.78 13.01 -5.86
C ALA A 147 14.00 14.35 -5.91
N LEU A 148 13.34 14.73 -4.81
CA LEU A 148 12.63 16.01 -4.69
C LEU A 148 13.57 17.23 -4.67
N GLU A 149 14.77 17.09 -4.11
CA GLU A 149 15.79 18.16 -4.12
C GLU A 149 16.37 18.41 -5.54
N LEU A 150 16.55 17.34 -6.32
CA LEU A 150 17.33 17.40 -7.56
C LEU A 150 16.48 17.66 -8.82
N GLY A 151 15.22 17.27 -8.82
CA GLY A 151 14.46 17.20 -10.05
C GLY A 151 13.15 17.97 -10.08
N PRO A 152 12.42 17.83 -11.18
CA PRO A 152 11.08 18.38 -11.26
C PRO A 152 10.22 17.78 -10.16
N VAL A 153 9.49 18.66 -9.51
CA VAL A 153 8.55 18.33 -8.45
C VAL A 153 7.33 17.69 -9.09
N ASP A 154 6.99 16.48 -8.67
CA ASP A 154 5.78 15.77 -9.10
C ASP A 154 5.00 15.23 -7.89
N ALA A 155 3.75 14.86 -8.11
CA ALA A 155 2.86 14.38 -7.07
C ALA A 155 3.33 13.05 -6.48
N ASP A 156 3.82 12.13 -7.32
CA ASP A 156 4.20 10.78 -6.91
C ASP A 156 5.37 10.77 -5.92
N LYS A 157 6.36 11.64 -6.13
CA LYS A 157 7.51 11.73 -5.21
C LYS A 157 7.10 12.22 -3.82
N TYR A 158 6.20 13.21 -3.75
CA TYR A 158 5.64 13.66 -2.48
C TYR A 158 4.76 12.58 -1.86
N PHE A 159 3.90 11.95 -2.65
CA PHE A 159 3.04 10.87 -2.19
C PHE A 159 3.85 9.73 -1.56
N ASN A 160 4.83 9.19 -2.29
CA ASN A 160 5.66 8.10 -1.80
C ASN A 160 6.44 8.47 -0.53
N ARG A 161 7.00 9.69 -0.46
CA ARG A 161 7.66 10.14 0.77
C ARG A 161 6.66 10.31 1.91
N GLY A 162 5.45 10.77 1.63
CA GLY A 162 4.36 10.84 2.59
C GLY A 162 3.96 9.49 3.16
N VAL A 163 3.89 8.44 2.32
CA VAL A 163 3.64 7.06 2.74
C VAL A 163 4.73 6.60 3.72
N ILE A 164 5.99 6.76 3.35
CA ILE A 164 7.12 6.37 4.20
C ILE A 164 7.07 7.10 5.55
N LYS A 165 6.80 8.40 5.57
CA LYS A 165 6.66 9.17 6.81
C LYS A 165 5.51 8.68 7.68
N ALA A 166 4.36 8.31 7.06
CA ALA A 166 3.22 7.77 7.80
C ALA A 166 3.56 6.42 8.45
N GLU A 167 4.28 5.54 7.76
CA GLU A 167 4.76 4.26 8.31
C GLU A 167 5.80 4.44 9.43
N LEU A 168 6.61 5.50 9.35
CA LEU A 168 7.51 5.90 10.45
C LEU A 168 6.77 6.56 11.62
N GLY A 169 5.44 6.73 11.55
CA GLY A 169 4.63 7.40 12.58
C GLY A 169 4.70 8.94 12.53
N GLU A 170 5.33 9.51 11.52
CA GLU A 170 5.51 10.97 11.35
C GLU A 170 4.29 11.59 10.65
N PHE A 171 3.09 11.39 11.20
CA PHE A 171 1.82 11.72 10.55
C PHE A 171 1.70 13.20 10.15
N ILE A 172 2.19 14.14 10.95
CA ILE A 172 2.13 15.57 10.61
C ILE A 172 2.99 15.87 9.37
N SER A 173 4.21 15.34 9.32
CA SER A 173 5.10 15.50 8.18
C SER A 173 4.57 14.78 6.92
N ALA A 174 3.84 13.66 7.08
CA ALA A 174 3.17 12.96 6.00
C ALA A 174 2.02 13.80 5.41
N ILE A 175 1.21 14.45 6.27
CA ILE A 175 0.13 15.37 5.87
C ILE A 175 0.67 16.51 5.01
N ASP A 176 1.85 17.06 5.36
CA ASP A 176 2.47 18.12 4.57
C ASP A 176 2.85 17.63 3.17
N ASP A 177 3.43 16.42 3.06
CA ASP A 177 3.79 15.82 1.78
C ASP A 177 2.54 15.47 0.94
N TYR A 178 1.53 14.84 1.52
CA TYR A 178 0.27 14.59 0.81
C TYR A 178 -0.42 15.89 0.36
N THR A 179 -0.32 16.96 1.16
CA THR A 179 -0.85 18.27 0.76
C THR A 179 -0.13 18.81 -0.47
N LYS A 180 1.20 18.65 -0.55
CA LYS A 180 1.96 19.00 -1.74
C LYS A 180 1.61 18.15 -2.96
N ALA A 181 1.41 16.84 -2.77
CA ALA A 181 0.94 15.96 -3.83
C ALA A 181 -0.43 16.42 -4.36
N ILE A 182 -1.39 16.74 -3.49
CA ILE A 182 -2.71 17.26 -3.86
C ILE A 182 -2.65 18.62 -4.57
N GLU A 183 -1.73 19.52 -4.17
CA GLU A 183 -1.53 20.80 -4.87
C GLU A 183 -1.13 20.59 -6.34
N LEU A 184 -0.39 19.50 -6.62
CA LEU A 184 0.11 19.13 -7.95
C LEU A 184 -0.91 18.32 -8.75
N ASP A 185 -1.59 17.38 -8.11
CA ASP A 185 -2.70 16.62 -8.71
C ASP A 185 -3.94 16.66 -7.80
N LYS A 186 -4.88 17.49 -8.16
CA LYS A 186 -6.14 17.69 -7.41
C LYS A 186 -7.20 16.64 -7.74
N ASN A 187 -6.98 15.80 -8.74
CA ASN A 187 -7.98 14.88 -9.27
C ASN A 187 -7.73 13.42 -8.85
N ASP A 188 -6.71 13.16 -8.07
CA ASP A 188 -6.47 11.83 -7.52
C ASP A 188 -7.17 11.67 -6.16
N ALA A 189 -8.22 10.83 -6.16
CA ALA A 189 -8.98 10.50 -4.95
C ALA A 189 -8.13 9.83 -3.85
N ASN A 190 -7.09 9.09 -4.25
CA ASN A 190 -6.25 8.37 -3.30
C ASN A 190 -5.43 9.33 -2.45
N LEU A 191 -4.94 10.43 -3.01
CA LEU A 191 -4.17 11.42 -2.26
C LEU A 191 -4.98 11.99 -1.09
N TYR A 192 -6.27 12.28 -1.30
CA TYR A 192 -7.16 12.71 -0.22
C TYR A 192 -7.40 11.59 0.79
N ASN A 193 -7.62 10.36 0.34
CA ASN A 193 -7.80 9.22 1.23
C ASN A 193 -6.56 9.01 2.14
N TYR A 194 -5.36 9.00 1.58
CA TYR A 194 -4.12 8.83 2.35
C TYR A 194 -3.88 9.99 3.33
N ARG A 195 -4.17 11.25 2.93
CA ARG A 195 -4.10 12.37 3.84
C ARG A 195 -5.14 12.26 4.94
N GLY A 196 -6.34 11.79 4.63
CA GLY A 196 -7.39 11.49 5.60
C GLY A 196 -6.94 10.46 6.63
N VAL A 197 -6.29 9.37 6.19
CA VAL A 197 -5.71 8.35 7.09
C VAL A 197 -4.64 8.98 8.00
N ALA A 198 -3.75 9.80 7.46
CA ALA A 198 -2.75 10.49 8.27
C ALA A 198 -3.38 11.48 9.27
N HIS A 199 -4.46 12.18 8.87
CA HIS A 199 -5.22 13.03 9.78
C HIS A 199 -5.92 12.22 10.88
N TYR A 200 -6.49 11.05 10.55
CA TYR A 200 -7.09 10.14 11.53
C TYR A 200 -6.05 9.66 12.55
N SER A 201 -4.90 9.20 12.09
CA SER A 201 -3.79 8.74 12.94
C SER A 201 -3.22 9.85 13.83
N ALA A 202 -3.30 11.12 13.38
CA ALA A 202 -2.96 12.30 14.17
C ALA A 202 -4.12 12.79 15.06
N ALA A 203 -5.21 12.02 15.20
CA ALA A 203 -6.44 12.36 15.93
C ALA A 203 -7.16 13.65 15.44
N ASN A 204 -6.91 14.08 14.22
CA ASN A 204 -7.55 15.21 13.57
C ASN A 204 -8.82 14.77 12.80
N PHE A 205 -9.79 14.17 13.50
CA PHE A 205 -10.93 13.47 12.89
C PHE A 205 -11.78 14.34 11.95
N ASP A 206 -11.98 15.63 12.26
CA ASP A 206 -12.76 16.54 11.38
C ASP A 206 -12.08 16.73 10.01
N LYS A 207 -10.76 16.85 10.01
CA LYS A 207 -9.99 16.97 8.76
C LYS A 207 -9.96 15.66 7.99
N ALA A 208 -9.86 14.53 8.71
CA ALA A 208 -9.95 13.20 8.11
C ALA A 208 -11.29 13.01 7.38
N ILE A 209 -12.42 13.33 8.04
CA ILE A 209 -13.76 13.25 7.44
C ILE A 209 -13.85 14.13 6.18
N ALA A 210 -13.35 15.37 6.24
CA ALA A 210 -13.38 16.27 5.10
C ALA A 210 -12.56 15.73 3.89
N ASP A 211 -11.41 15.11 4.15
CA ASP A 211 -10.60 14.48 3.11
C ASP A 211 -11.29 13.24 2.52
N TYR A 212 -11.89 12.38 3.36
CA TYR A 212 -12.67 11.24 2.88
C TYR A 212 -13.91 11.67 2.09
N ASP A 213 -14.57 12.77 2.46
CA ASP A 213 -15.67 13.35 1.68
C ASP A 213 -15.22 13.72 0.26
N MET A 214 -14.02 14.30 0.13
CA MET A 214 -13.43 14.62 -1.18
C MET A 214 -13.07 13.34 -1.96
N ALA A 215 -12.47 12.36 -1.30
CA ALA A 215 -12.11 11.09 -1.93
C ALA A 215 -13.36 10.34 -2.45
N ILE A 216 -14.42 10.25 -1.64
CA ILE A 216 -15.69 9.61 -2.01
C ILE A 216 -16.36 10.36 -3.17
N LYS A 217 -16.36 11.70 -3.15
CA LYS A 217 -16.95 12.47 -4.24
C LYS A 217 -16.29 12.21 -5.59
N MET A 218 -15.01 11.85 -5.60
CA MET A 218 -14.24 11.53 -6.82
C MET A 218 -14.40 10.09 -7.23
N ASP A 219 -14.53 9.18 -6.27
CA ASP A 219 -14.68 7.75 -6.49
C ASP A 219 -15.68 7.16 -5.47
N GLU A 220 -16.94 7.12 -5.87
CA GLU A 220 -18.06 6.64 -5.05
C GLU A 220 -18.14 5.10 -4.97
N LYS A 221 -17.27 4.38 -5.68
CA LYS A 221 -17.34 2.91 -5.78
C LYS A 221 -16.32 2.18 -4.91
N ASP A 222 -15.42 2.88 -4.28
CA ASP A 222 -14.43 2.29 -3.40
C ASP A 222 -14.97 2.15 -1.97
N PRO A 223 -15.22 0.93 -1.47
CA PRO A 223 -15.76 0.71 -0.13
C PRO A 223 -14.82 1.21 0.98
N LEU A 224 -13.50 1.15 0.77
CA LEU A 224 -12.50 1.53 1.77
C LEU A 224 -12.63 3.01 2.20
N LYS A 225 -13.01 3.89 1.28
CA LYS A 225 -13.19 5.32 1.59
C LYS A 225 -14.35 5.57 2.56
N TYR A 226 -15.45 4.80 2.42
CA TYR A 226 -16.58 4.84 3.36
C TYR A 226 -16.19 4.24 4.71
N GLU A 227 -15.46 3.13 4.73
CA GLU A 227 -14.96 2.51 5.95
C GLU A 227 -14.08 3.47 6.76
N ASN A 228 -13.11 4.11 6.09
CA ASN A 228 -12.23 5.07 6.71
C ASN A 228 -13.01 6.27 7.28
N ARG A 229 -14.03 6.77 6.56
CA ARG A 229 -14.87 7.85 7.05
C ARG A 229 -15.73 7.40 8.23
N ALA A 230 -16.26 6.18 8.19
CA ALA A 230 -17.02 5.59 9.29
C ALA A 230 -16.17 5.44 10.56
N LEU A 231 -14.91 4.99 10.44
CA LEU A 231 -13.95 4.93 11.55
C LEU A 231 -13.74 6.32 12.18
N ALA A 232 -13.54 7.35 11.35
CA ALA A 232 -13.36 8.71 11.84
C ALA A 232 -14.63 9.26 12.53
N LYS A 233 -15.82 8.97 11.99
CA LYS A 233 -17.10 9.32 12.62
C LYS A 233 -17.32 8.55 13.93
N THR A 234 -16.95 7.27 13.97
CA THR A 234 -17.02 6.44 15.21
C THR A 234 -16.13 7.03 16.29
N ALA A 235 -14.90 7.42 15.96
CA ALA A 235 -13.99 8.08 16.90
C ALA A 235 -14.54 9.40 17.44
N LYS A 236 -15.38 10.11 16.67
CA LYS A 236 -16.12 11.30 17.10
C LYS A 236 -17.43 10.98 17.80
N GLN A 237 -17.79 9.71 17.98
CA GLN A 237 -19.07 9.25 18.51
C GLN A 237 -20.29 9.63 17.63
N ASP A 238 -20.06 9.97 16.36
CA ASP A 238 -21.15 10.09 15.38
C ASP A 238 -21.54 8.70 14.85
N PHE A 239 -22.12 7.89 15.72
CA PHE A 239 -22.49 6.51 15.42
C PHE A 239 -23.54 6.39 14.31
N LYS A 240 -24.45 7.37 14.18
CA LYS A 240 -25.45 7.36 13.10
C LYS A 240 -24.82 7.57 11.75
N GLY A 241 -23.95 8.57 11.62
CA GLY A 241 -23.21 8.80 10.38
C GLY A 241 -22.25 7.67 10.03
N ALA A 242 -21.63 7.03 11.04
CA ALA A 242 -20.78 5.86 10.83
C ALA A 242 -21.60 4.65 10.32
N LEU A 243 -22.80 4.43 10.86
CA LEU A 243 -23.70 3.35 10.41
C LEU A 243 -24.08 3.50 8.94
N GLU A 244 -24.37 4.72 8.49
CA GLU A 244 -24.69 5.00 7.08
C GLU A 244 -23.50 4.65 6.16
N ASP A 245 -22.28 5.03 6.55
CA ASP A 245 -21.07 4.75 5.78
C ASP A 245 -20.76 3.24 5.75
N TYR A 246 -20.82 2.53 6.88
CA TYR A 246 -20.63 1.07 6.88
C TYR A 246 -21.70 0.34 6.06
N ASN A 247 -22.96 0.81 6.08
CA ASN A 247 -23.99 0.25 5.22
C ASN A 247 -23.61 0.40 3.73
N LYS A 248 -23.04 1.55 3.35
CA LYS A 248 -22.58 1.78 1.97
C LYS A 248 -21.36 0.94 1.62
N ALA A 249 -20.41 0.80 2.53
CA ALA A 249 -19.25 -0.06 2.33
C ALA A 249 -19.67 -1.53 2.11
N ILE A 250 -20.59 -2.05 2.91
CA ILE A 250 -21.11 -3.42 2.77
C ILE A 250 -21.93 -3.59 1.47
N GLU A 251 -22.68 -2.57 1.05
CA GLU A 251 -23.36 -2.61 -0.26
C GLU A 251 -22.37 -2.78 -1.41
N LEU A 252 -21.21 -2.12 -1.32
CA LEU A 252 -20.15 -2.16 -2.33
C LEU A 252 -19.28 -3.43 -2.24
N ASN A 253 -18.97 -3.90 -1.03
CA ASN A 253 -18.23 -5.13 -0.79
C ASN A 253 -18.89 -5.96 0.34
N PRO A 254 -19.79 -6.90 0.01
CA PRO A 254 -20.52 -7.70 0.99
C PRO A 254 -19.73 -8.89 1.59
N GLU A 255 -18.49 -9.13 1.13
CA GLU A 255 -17.69 -10.27 1.58
C GLU A 255 -16.57 -9.88 2.56
N GLU A 256 -16.52 -8.61 3.01
CA GLU A 256 -15.51 -8.12 3.94
C GLU A 256 -15.98 -8.32 5.39
N ALA A 257 -15.38 -9.30 6.08
CA ALA A 257 -15.77 -9.67 7.45
C ALA A 257 -15.59 -8.53 8.46
N GLU A 258 -14.49 -7.80 8.35
CA GLU A 258 -14.16 -6.73 9.29
C GLU A 258 -15.16 -5.58 9.21
N THR A 259 -15.70 -5.25 8.04
CA THR A 259 -16.71 -4.20 7.88
C THR A 259 -17.99 -4.53 8.65
N TYR A 260 -18.41 -5.79 8.66
CA TYR A 260 -19.54 -6.24 9.50
C TYR A 260 -19.21 -6.14 10.98
N ASN A 261 -18.02 -6.55 11.40
CA ASN A 261 -17.58 -6.40 12.79
C ASN A 261 -17.62 -4.94 13.23
N LEU A 262 -17.04 -4.03 12.45
CA LEU A 262 -17.03 -2.59 12.77
C LEU A 262 -18.42 -1.99 12.79
N ARG A 263 -19.32 -2.39 11.88
CA ARG A 263 -20.73 -1.99 11.94
C ARG A 263 -21.44 -2.54 13.18
N GLY A 264 -21.14 -3.77 13.56
CA GLY A 264 -21.63 -4.39 14.80
C GLY A 264 -21.21 -3.59 16.03
N VAL A 265 -19.96 -3.12 16.09
CA VAL A 265 -19.48 -2.23 17.17
C VAL A 265 -20.28 -0.92 17.21
N VAL A 266 -20.56 -0.31 16.05
CA VAL A 266 -21.39 0.90 15.99
C VAL A 266 -22.81 0.63 16.47
N LYS A 267 -23.44 -0.49 16.06
CA LYS A 267 -24.77 -0.88 16.52
C LYS A 267 -24.81 -1.15 18.02
N PHE A 268 -23.77 -1.80 18.56
CA PHE A 268 -23.64 -2.01 20.00
C PHE A 268 -23.65 -0.68 20.76
N ASN A 269 -22.89 0.31 20.29
CA ASN A 269 -22.87 1.66 20.90
C ASN A 269 -24.19 2.43 20.73
N LEU A 270 -25.02 2.03 19.77
CA LEU A 270 -26.40 2.54 19.59
C LEU A 270 -27.43 1.72 20.39
N GLU A 271 -27.01 0.79 21.26
CA GLU A 271 -27.86 -0.13 22.04
C GLU A 271 -28.68 -1.10 21.16
N ASP A 272 -28.39 -1.21 19.85
CA ASP A 272 -28.97 -2.21 18.95
C ASP A 272 -28.22 -3.53 19.05
N HIS A 273 -28.33 -4.21 20.17
CA HIS A 273 -27.61 -5.46 20.44
C HIS A 273 -28.06 -6.61 19.50
N ASP A 274 -29.31 -6.64 19.05
CA ASP A 274 -29.79 -7.63 18.09
C ASP A 274 -29.12 -7.42 16.72
N GLY A 275 -29.05 -6.18 16.25
CA GLY A 275 -28.36 -5.83 15.03
C GLY A 275 -26.87 -6.08 15.11
N ALA A 276 -26.24 -5.84 16.28
CA ALA A 276 -24.82 -6.13 16.51
C ALA A 276 -24.54 -7.64 16.43
N ILE A 277 -25.33 -8.48 17.13
CA ILE A 277 -25.20 -9.94 17.09
C ILE A 277 -25.34 -10.49 15.66
N ALA A 278 -26.28 -9.94 14.88
CA ALA A 278 -26.44 -10.34 13.48
C ALA A 278 -25.21 -10.01 12.64
N ASP A 279 -24.63 -8.82 12.81
CA ASP A 279 -23.42 -8.39 12.10
C ASP A 279 -22.19 -9.23 12.50
N TYR A 280 -21.94 -9.44 13.80
CA TYR A 280 -20.85 -10.31 14.24
C TYR A 280 -21.03 -11.77 13.77
N THR A 281 -22.26 -12.25 13.70
CA THR A 281 -22.55 -13.58 13.15
C THR A 281 -22.20 -13.63 11.66
N LYS A 282 -22.48 -12.57 10.89
CA LYS A 282 -22.08 -12.50 9.48
C LYS A 282 -20.54 -12.43 9.35
N ALA A 283 -19.86 -11.66 10.21
CA ALA A 283 -18.39 -11.60 10.25
C ALA A 283 -17.78 -12.98 10.53
N ILE A 284 -18.26 -13.70 11.53
CA ILE A 284 -17.81 -15.07 11.87
C ILE A 284 -18.06 -16.05 10.71
N ASN A 285 -19.17 -15.92 10.00
CA ASN A 285 -19.47 -16.79 8.85
C ASN A 285 -18.54 -16.51 7.65
N LEU A 286 -18.05 -15.29 7.51
CA LEU A 286 -17.08 -14.89 6.48
C LEU A 286 -15.65 -15.27 6.86
N ASP A 287 -15.29 -15.04 8.12
CA ASP A 287 -13.99 -15.41 8.70
C ASP A 287 -14.18 -15.93 10.13
N SER A 288 -14.12 -17.24 10.30
CA SER A 288 -14.27 -17.91 11.59
C SER A 288 -12.95 -18.00 12.41
N THR A 289 -11.88 -17.41 11.93
CA THR A 289 -10.54 -17.51 12.57
C THR A 289 -10.20 -16.32 13.46
N ASN A 290 -10.97 -15.25 13.40
CA ASN A 290 -10.74 -14.05 14.20
C ASN A 290 -11.48 -14.12 15.54
N PRO A 291 -10.77 -14.24 16.69
CA PRO A 291 -11.38 -14.33 18.01
C PRO A 291 -12.20 -13.10 18.40
N THR A 292 -11.82 -11.91 17.92
CA THR A 292 -12.50 -10.64 18.25
C THR A 292 -13.99 -10.65 17.89
N TYR A 293 -14.38 -11.31 16.80
CA TYR A 293 -15.78 -11.38 16.38
C TYR A 293 -16.65 -12.15 17.37
N PHE A 294 -16.09 -13.23 17.96
CA PHE A 294 -16.75 -14.01 19.00
C PHE A 294 -16.85 -13.20 20.30
N ASP A 295 -15.79 -12.51 20.71
CA ASP A 295 -15.79 -11.68 21.92
C ASP A 295 -16.82 -10.56 21.83
N ASN A 296 -16.89 -9.84 20.71
CA ASN A 296 -17.86 -8.78 20.48
C ASN A 296 -19.31 -9.34 20.48
N ARG A 297 -19.52 -10.52 19.88
CA ARG A 297 -20.84 -11.17 19.90
C ARG A 297 -21.22 -11.63 21.31
N ALA A 298 -20.27 -12.20 22.06
CA ALA A 298 -20.46 -12.60 23.45
C ALA A 298 -20.84 -11.41 24.33
N LEU A 299 -20.17 -10.28 24.16
CA LEU A 299 -20.48 -9.06 24.89
C LEU A 299 -21.94 -8.61 24.61
N SER A 300 -22.35 -8.57 23.34
CA SER A 300 -23.72 -8.22 22.95
C SER A 300 -24.76 -9.19 23.48
N LYS A 301 -24.46 -10.51 23.50
CA LYS A 301 -25.34 -11.53 24.14
C LYS A 301 -25.43 -11.34 25.65
N THR A 302 -24.32 -10.93 26.28
CA THR A 302 -24.31 -10.63 27.73
C THR A 302 -25.25 -9.49 28.07
N GLU A 303 -25.25 -8.40 27.31
CA GLU A 303 -26.16 -7.27 27.47
C GLU A 303 -27.62 -7.69 27.31
N LYS A 304 -27.90 -8.67 26.46
CA LYS A 304 -29.21 -9.29 26.30
C LYS A 304 -29.53 -10.35 27.33
N SER A 305 -28.65 -10.62 28.30
CA SER A 305 -28.78 -11.69 29.29
C SER A 305 -28.82 -13.11 28.68
N ASP A 306 -28.33 -13.29 27.43
CA ASP A 306 -28.06 -14.61 26.84
C ASP A 306 -26.69 -15.10 27.32
N PHE A 307 -26.63 -15.43 28.60
CA PHE A 307 -25.36 -15.82 29.22
C PHE A 307 -24.82 -17.15 28.70
N THR A 308 -25.69 -18.07 28.30
CA THR A 308 -25.27 -19.36 27.73
C THR A 308 -24.58 -19.14 26.39
N GLY A 309 -25.20 -18.40 25.48
CA GLY A 309 -24.61 -18.09 24.19
C GLY A 309 -23.35 -17.23 24.31
N ALA A 310 -23.26 -16.35 25.33
CA ALA A 310 -22.05 -15.59 25.60
C ALA A 310 -20.88 -16.48 26.04
N ILE A 311 -21.11 -17.46 26.92
CA ILE A 311 -20.08 -18.41 27.36
C ILE A 311 -19.58 -19.28 26.18
N GLU A 312 -20.48 -19.71 25.29
CA GLU A 312 -20.12 -20.45 24.07
C GLU A 312 -19.20 -19.62 23.18
N ASP A 313 -19.55 -18.36 22.92
CA ASP A 313 -18.73 -17.48 22.08
C ASP A 313 -17.36 -17.17 22.72
N TYR A 314 -17.30 -16.81 24.00
CA TYR A 314 -16.01 -16.63 24.70
C TYR A 314 -15.17 -17.91 24.71
N SER A 315 -15.81 -19.09 24.77
CA SER A 315 -15.09 -20.37 24.71
C SER A 315 -14.49 -20.59 23.32
N SER A 316 -15.21 -20.25 22.25
CA SER A 316 -14.71 -20.30 20.89
C SER A 316 -13.55 -19.30 20.69
N SER A 317 -13.63 -18.10 21.24
CA SER A 317 -12.54 -17.13 21.23
C SER A 317 -11.29 -17.65 21.92
N ILE A 318 -11.43 -18.27 23.10
CA ILE A 318 -10.33 -18.88 23.85
C ILE A 318 -9.70 -20.08 23.09
N GLU A 319 -10.49 -20.88 22.39
CA GLU A 319 -9.97 -21.95 21.53
C GLU A 319 -9.07 -21.40 20.40
N LEU A 320 -9.46 -20.27 19.83
CA LEU A 320 -8.69 -19.59 18.77
C LEU A 320 -7.46 -18.88 19.34
N TYR A 321 -7.58 -18.21 20.47
CA TYR A 321 -6.50 -17.45 21.11
C TYR A 321 -6.47 -17.68 22.64
N PRO A 322 -5.77 -18.76 23.11
CA PRO A 322 -5.79 -19.17 24.52
C PRO A 322 -5.08 -18.22 25.51
N ASN A 323 -4.33 -17.26 25.02
CA ASN A 323 -3.51 -16.38 25.87
C ASN A 323 -4.12 -15.00 26.11
N ASP A 324 -5.41 -14.79 25.83
CA ASP A 324 -6.09 -13.53 26.10
C ASP A 324 -6.70 -13.53 27.51
N SER A 325 -6.08 -12.78 28.40
CA SER A 325 -6.54 -12.62 29.80
C SER A 325 -7.93 -11.97 29.88
N GLU A 326 -8.27 -11.06 28.95
CA GLU A 326 -9.54 -10.34 28.97
C GLU A 326 -10.71 -11.27 28.66
N THR A 327 -10.59 -12.16 27.68
CA THR A 327 -11.64 -13.12 27.32
C THR A 327 -11.96 -14.06 28.49
N TYR A 328 -10.93 -14.59 29.22
CA TYR A 328 -11.18 -15.36 30.44
C TYR A 328 -11.88 -14.54 31.53
N TYR A 329 -11.45 -13.31 31.71
CA TYR A 329 -12.04 -12.41 32.69
C TYR A 329 -13.52 -12.16 32.39
N GLN A 330 -13.87 -11.84 31.18
CA GLN A 330 -15.23 -11.58 30.73
C GLN A 330 -16.11 -12.85 30.86
N ARG A 331 -15.61 -14.02 30.43
CA ARG A 331 -16.32 -15.28 30.62
C ARG A 331 -16.57 -15.60 32.09
N GLY A 332 -15.60 -15.32 32.96
CA GLY A 332 -15.73 -15.43 34.40
C GLY A 332 -16.84 -14.53 34.97
N LEU A 333 -16.95 -13.28 34.52
CA LEU A 333 -18.01 -12.38 34.92
C LEU A 333 -19.39 -12.90 34.52
N VAL A 334 -19.55 -13.42 33.31
CA VAL A 334 -20.80 -14.03 32.84
C VAL A 334 -21.16 -15.26 33.68
N LYS A 335 -20.19 -16.12 34.04
CA LYS A 335 -20.43 -17.27 34.95
C LYS A 335 -20.83 -16.85 36.37
N VAL A 336 -20.30 -15.72 36.86
CA VAL A 336 -20.78 -15.13 38.14
C VAL A 336 -22.23 -14.73 38.03
N SER A 337 -22.67 -14.09 36.94
CA SER A 337 -24.07 -13.70 36.71
C SER A 337 -25.02 -14.90 36.66
N MET A 338 -24.54 -16.07 36.25
CA MET A 338 -25.22 -17.34 36.29
C MET A 338 -25.14 -18.06 37.66
N ASN A 339 -24.55 -17.44 38.66
CA ASN A 339 -24.25 -18.04 39.98
C ASN A 339 -23.31 -19.28 39.93
N ASN A 340 -22.60 -19.49 38.82
CA ASN A 340 -21.61 -20.56 38.67
C ASN A 340 -20.24 -20.09 39.17
N LYS A 341 -20.10 -19.94 40.49
CA LYS A 341 -18.91 -19.38 41.12
C LYS A 341 -17.65 -20.25 40.93
N TYR A 342 -17.83 -21.57 40.91
CA TYR A 342 -16.69 -22.49 40.76
C TYR A 342 -15.96 -22.28 39.43
N ASP A 343 -16.70 -22.37 38.34
CA ASP A 343 -16.10 -22.21 36.99
C ASP A 343 -15.67 -20.77 36.72
N ALA A 344 -16.37 -19.76 37.32
CA ALA A 344 -15.92 -18.38 37.29
C ALA A 344 -14.55 -18.20 37.94
N CYS A 345 -14.32 -18.86 39.08
CA CYS A 345 -13.04 -18.80 39.77
C CYS A 345 -11.89 -19.48 39.05
N LEU A 346 -12.18 -20.49 38.23
CA LEU A 346 -11.18 -21.08 37.32
C LEU A 346 -10.78 -20.05 36.27
N ASP A 347 -11.75 -19.44 35.62
CA ASP A 347 -11.47 -18.40 34.60
C ASP A 347 -10.71 -17.20 35.16
N PHE A 348 -11.11 -16.70 36.33
CA PHE A 348 -10.39 -15.57 36.97
C PHE A 348 -8.96 -15.93 37.35
N LYS A 349 -8.67 -17.18 37.79
CA LYS A 349 -7.30 -17.59 38.05
C LYS A 349 -6.47 -17.65 36.79
N THR A 350 -7.02 -18.21 35.71
CA THR A 350 -6.33 -18.20 34.40
C THR A 350 -6.09 -16.77 33.93
N ALA A 351 -7.09 -15.89 34.05
CA ALA A 351 -6.92 -14.48 33.70
C ALA A 351 -5.83 -13.79 34.55
N GLU A 352 -5.74 -14.06 35.87
CA GLU A 352 -4.67 -13.55 36.74
C GLU A 352 -3.29 -14.07 36.32
N GLU A 353 -3.18 -15.37 36.01
CA GLU A 353 -1.93 -15.99 35.52
C GLU A 353 -1.48 -15.39 34.20
N LEU A 354 -2.42 -14.97 33.34
CA LEU A 354 -2.18 -14.26 32.07
C LEU A 354 -1.97 -12.74 32.25
N GLY A 355 -2.03 -12.24 33.50
CA GLY A 355 -1.67 -10.86 33.82
C GLY A 355 -2.83 -9.90 34.11
N SER A 356 -4.10 -10.35 34.14
CA SER A 356 -5.25 -9.48 34.48
C SER A 356 -5.21 -9.05 35.96
N LEU A 357 -5.12 -7.75 36.19
CA LEU A 357 -5.20 -7.15 37.54
C LEU A 357 -6.63 -7.15 38.08
N GLU A 358 -7.62 -7.01 37.22
CA GLU A 358 -9.04 -7.01 37.53
C GLU A 358 -9.47 -8.39 38.07
N ALA A 359 -8.98 -9.46 37.45
CA ALA A 359 -9.25 -10.84 37.86
C ALA A 359 -8.83 -11.09 39.31
N LYS A 360 -7.71 -10.55 39.76
CA LYS A 360 -7.24 -10.64 41.15
C LYS A 360 -8.25 -10.08 42.17
N THR A 361 -8.95 -9.03 41.79
CA THR A 361 -10.01 -8.44 42.62
C THR A 361 -11.22 -9.35 42.69
N MET A 362 -11.60 -9.95 41.55
CA MET A 362 -12.73 -10.88 41.50
C MET A 362 -12.48 -12.19 42.24
N ILE A 363 -11.24 -12.70 42.22
CA ILE A 363 -10.85 -13.86 43.03
C ILE A 363 -11.07 -13.59 44.54
N LYS A 364 -10.62 -12.44 45.02
CA LYS A 364 -10.83 -12.07 46.44
C LYS A 364 -12.31 -11.95 46.82
N LYS A 365 -13.16 -11.51 45.90
CA LYS A 365 -14.58 -11.25 46.12
C LYS A 365 -15.41 -12.52 46.01
N HIS A 366 -15.14 -13.40 45.09
CA HIS A 366 -16.03 -14.52 44.72
C HIS A 366 -15.44 -15.91 44.97
N CYS A 367 -14.12 -16.07 45.15
CA CYS A 367 -13.43 -17.36 45.20
C CYS A 367 -12.94 -17.75 46.61
N LYS A 368 -13.79 -17.49 47.59
CA LYS A 368 -13.51 -17.92 48.99
C LYS A 368 -14.07 -19.29 49.25
#